data_410831e2606e9b01a3c73259b1b05cad
#
_entry.id   410831e2606e9b01a3c73259b1b05cad
#
_cell.length_a   1.000
_cell.length_b   1.000
_cell.length_c   1.000
_cell.angle_alpha   90.00
_cell.angle_beta   90.00
_cell.angle_gamma   90.00
#
_symmetry.space_group_name_H-M   'P 1'
#
loop_
_entity.id
_entity.type
_entity.pdbx_description
1 polymer ?
#
loop_
_entity_poly.entity_id
_entity_poly.type
_entity_poly.pdbx_seq_one_letter_code
_entity_poly.pdbx_strand_id
1 'polypeptide(L)'
;MHPAFSVIFLTTLIGAGQGLFLALFTVESYAAFGLLPTQSDAFYAIGSAIAFLLLVLGLVASFFHLGRPERAWRSATQWRTSWLSREVIVLPAFMGTVFLYGMTHWLGFNPVFAQLPSGAPINLTAVLGSLAWVFAFALYICTGMIYACLRFLREWYTPLTVINYILLGGASGFSLGAALAAVLAPDVMPLLAGWALIITFLGLVGRSATLVRNARLKPKSTLQ
;
A
#
# COMPACT_ATOMS: atom_id res chain seq x y z
N MET A 1 18.42 -3.86 -20.68
CA MET A 1 17.36 -4.70 -20.10
C MET A 1 16.05 -3.96 -20.29
N HIS A 2 15.10 -4.53 -21.00
CA HIS A 2 13.75 -3.97 -21.07
C HIS A 2 13.03 -4.32 -19.76
N PRO A 3 12.46 -3.34 -19.04
CA PRO A 3 11.68 -3.64 -17.85
C PRO A 3 10.46 -4.49 -18.23
N ALA A 4 10.21 -5.55 -17.49
CA ALA A 4 9.00 -6.33 -17.68
C ALA A 4 7.78 -5.48 -17.27
N PHE A 5 6.94 -5.10 -18.22
CA PHE A 5 5.74 -4.29 -17.96
C PHE A 5 4.87 -4.88 -16.85
N SER A 6 4.78 -6.22 -16.77
CA SER A 6 4.04 -6.91 -15.71
C SER A 6 4.53 -6.57 -14.30
N VAL A 7 5.83 -6.39 -14.10
CA VAL A 7 6.40 -5.99 -12.80
C VAL A 7 6.07 -4.53 -12.49
N ILE A 8 6.09 -3.65 -13.49
CA ILE A 8 5.71 -2.24 -13.33
C ILE A 8 4.24 -2.16 -12.91
N PHE A 9 3.34 -2.84 -13.64
CA PHE A 9 1.91 -2.88 -13.29
C PHE A 9 1.67 -3.50 -11.92
N LEU A 10 2.34 -4.60 -11.59
CA LEU A 10 2.26 -5.22 -10.27
C LEU A 10 2.55 -4.20 -9.16
N THR A 11 3.72 -3.56 -9.21
CA THR A 11 4.18 -2.69 -8.12
C THR A 11 3.39 -1.38 -8.03
N THR A 12 3.00 -0.80 -9.17
CA THR A 12 2.25 0.47 -9.19
C THR A 12 0.80 0.28 -8.74
N LEU A 13 0.12 -0.75 -9.23
CA LEU A 13 -1.28 -1.01 -8.88
C LEU A 13 -1.42 -1.43 -7.41
N ILE A 14 -0.57 -2.36 -6.94
CA ILE A 14 -0.57 -2.76 -5.53
C ILE A 14 -0.23 -1.56 -4.65
N GLY A 15 0.80 -0.76 -4.99
CA GLY A 15 1.17 0.43 -4.23
C GLY A 15 0.04 1.46 -4.13
N ALA A 16 -0.66 1.71 -5.25
CA ALA A 16 -1.81 2.61 -5.27
C ALA A 16 -3.00 2.07 -4.44
N GLY A 17 -3.28 0.77 -4.52
CA GLY A 17 -4.32 0.13 -3.71
C GLY A 17 -4.02 0.18 -2.22
N GLN A 18 -2.76 -0.08 -1.81
CA GLN A 18 -2.30 0.08 -0.43
C GLN A 18 -2.48 1.52 0.07
N GLY A 19 -2.00 2.50 -0.71
CA GLY A 19 -2.10 3.90 -0.34
C GLY A 19 -3.54 4.40 -0.28
N LEU A 20 -4.43 3.94 -1.17
CA LEU A 20 -5.86 4.27 -1.12
C LEU A 20 -6.50 3.74 0.16
N PHE A 21 -6.24 2.47 0.52
CA PHE A 21 -6.73 1.92 1.78
C PHE A 21 -6.22 2.73 3.00
N LEU A 22 -4.93 3.09 3.01
CA LEU A 22 -4.37 3.92 4.07
C LEU A 22 -5.06 5.29 4.17
N ALA A 23 -5.42 5.90 3.03
CA ALA A 23 -6.16 7.16 3.00
C ALA A 23 -7.55 7.02 3.63
N LEU A 24 -8.31 5.95 3.28
CA LEU A 24 -9.63 5.68 3.85
C LEU A 24 -9.55 5.46 5.36
N PHE A 25 -8.63 4.61 5.81
CA PHE A 25 -8.48 4.31 7.23
C PHE A 25 -7.96 5.51 8.05
N THR A 26 -7.20 6.41 7.42
CA THR A 26 -6.81 7.69 8.05
C THR A 26 -8.04 8.54 8.33
N VAL A 27 -8.97 8.67 7.39
CA VAL A 27 -10.22 9.43 7.58
C VAL A 27 -11.07 8.80 8.68
N GLU A 28 -11.27 7.48 8.67
CA GLU A 28 -12.04 6.77 9.69
C GLU A 28 -11.42 6.94 11.08
N SER A 29 -10.10 6.78 11.18
CA SER A 29 -9.38 6.95 12.44
C SER A 29 -9.52 8.36 12.99
N TYR A 30 -9.38 9.38 12.16
CA TYR A 30 -9.54 10.77 12.59
C TYR A 30 -10.98 11.07 13.02
N ALA A 31 -11.97 10.49 12.35
CA ALA A 31 -13.37 10.60 12.73
C ALA A 31 -13.65 9.90 14.07
N ALA A 32 -13.05 8.74 14.32
CA ALA A 32 -13.19 8.00 15.58
C ALA A 32 -12.64 8.78 16.79
N PHE A 33 -11.62 9.63 16.58
CA PHE A 33 -11.08 10.53 17.61
C PHE A 33 -11.75 11.93 17.62
N GLY A 34 -12.82 12.13 16.85
CA GLY A 34 -13.54 13.40 16.80
C GLY A 34 -12.81 14.55 16.08
N LEU A 35 -11.76 14.24 15.33
CA LEU A 35 -10.98 15.25 14.58
C LEU A 35 -11.62 15.60 13.23
N LEU A 36 -12.48 14.72 12.71
CA LEU A 36 -13.22 14.88 11.46
C LEU A 36 -14.69 14.47 11.64
N PRO A 37 -15.59 14.96 10.79
CA PRO A 37 -16.95 14.43 10.73
C PRO A 37 -16.91 12.99 10.21
N THR A 38 -17.85 12.17 10.73
CA THR A 38 -18.06 10.80 10.25
C THR A 38 -18.52 10.82 8.79
N GLN A 39 -17.93 9.98 7.97
CA GLN A 39 -18.29 9.85 6.56
C GLN A 39 -19.28 8.70 6.35
N SER A 40 -19.92 8.69 5.19
CA SER A 40 -20.89 7.64 4.83
C SER A 40 -20.19 6.28 4.66
N ASP A 41 -20.91 5.20 5.01
CA ASP A 41 -20.43 3.84 4.74
C ASP A 41 -20.14 3.60 3.26
N ALA A 42 -20.88 4.26 2.36
CA ALA A 42 -20.67 4.19 0.91
C ALA A 42 -19.28 4.68 0.51
N PHE A 43 -18.76 5.73 1.15
CA PHE A 43 -17.40 6.23 0.88
C PHE A 43 -16.34 5.16 1.18
N TYR A 44 -16.43 4.51 2.35
CA TYR A 44 -15.48 3.46 2.74
C TYR A 44 -15.67 2.18 1.92
N ALA A 45 -16.91 1.76 1.66
CA ALA A 45 -17.21 0.56 0.88
C ALA A 45 -16.70 0.68 -0.57
N ILE A 46 -17.03 1.78 -1.25
CA ILE A 46 -16.60 2.02 -2.65
C ILE A 46 -15.08 2.19 -2.71
N GLY A 47 -14.50 2.98 -1.79
CA GLY A 47 -13.06 3.17 -1.73
C GLY A 47 -12.29 1.86 -1.51
N SER A 48 -12.78 1.00 -0.61
CA SER A 48 -12.21 -0.32 -0.36
C SER A 48 -12.37 -1.26 -1.56
N ALA A 49 -13.50 -1.20 -2.26
CA ALA A 49 -13.72 -1.97 -3.49
C ALA A 49 -12.72 -1.57 -4.59
N ILE A 50 -12.46 -0.26 -4.75
CA ILE A 50 -11.46 0.26 -5.70
C ILE A 50 -10.05 -0.19 -5.27
N ALA A 51 -9.71 -0.06 -3.98
CA ALA A 51 -8.42 -0.52 -3.46
C ALA A 51 -8.23 -2.02 -3.71
N PHE A 52 -9.24 -2.83 -3.40
CA PHE A 52 -9.22 -4.28 -3.64
C PHE A 52 -9.08 -4.63 -5.12
N LEU A 53 -9.79 -3.93 -6.00
CA LEU A 53 -9.67 -4.11 -7.45
C LEU A 53 -8.24 -3.82 -7.94
N LEU A 54 -7.61 -2.75 -7.47
CA LEU A 54 -6.22 -2.43 -7.80
C LEU A 54 -5.25 -3.53 -7.33
N LEU A 55 -5.47 -4.09 -6.14
CA LEU A 55 -4.68 -5.20 -5.61
C LEU A 55 -4.87 -6.46 -6.46
N VAL A 56 -6.10 -6.78 -6.86
CA VAL A 56 -6.41 -7.93 -7.74
C VAL A 56 -5.74 -7.76 -9.11
N LEU A 57 -5.86 -6.57 -9.73
CA LEU A 57 -5.23 -6.30 -11.02
C LEU A 57 -3.70 -6.37 -10.94
N GLY A 58 -3.11 -5.86 -9.86
CA GLY A 58 -1.68 -6.01 -9.60
C GLY A 58 -1.27 -7.48 -9.43
N LEU A 59 -2.04 -8.26 -8.68
CA LEU A 59 -1.80 -9.70 -8.51
C LEU A 59 -1.93 -10.43 -9.86
N VAL A 60 -2.94 -10.14 -10.66
CA VAL A 60 -3.11 -10.72 -12.02
C VAL A 60 -1.90 -10.36 -12.89
N ALA A 61 -1.41 -9.11 -12.84
CA ALA A 61 -0.20 -8.72 -13.56
C ALA A 61 1.02 -9.55 -13.17
N SER A 62 1.09 -10.05 -11.91
CA SER A 62 2.21 -10.90 -11.47
C SER A 62 2.27 -12.23 -12.21
N PHE A 63 1.14 -12.80 -12.61
CA PHE A 63 1.12 -14.09 -13.31
C PHE A 63 1.79 -14.03 -14.68
N PHE A 64 1.83 -12.85 -15.33
CA PHE A 64 2.44 -12.70 -16.65
C PHE A 64 3.97 -12.74 -16.68
N HIS A 65 4.64 -12.71 -15.53
CA HIS A 65 6.10 -12.91 -15.46
C HIS A 65 6.51 -14.18 -14.72
N LEU A 66 5.54 -15.00 -14.30
CA LEU A 66 5.80 -16.30 -13.70
C LEU A 66 5.95 -17.36 -14.80
N GLY A 67 7.09 -18.02 -14.82
CA GLY A 67 7.33 -19.11 -15.78
C GLY A 67 6.42 -20.35 -15.56
N ARG A 68 5.96 -20.55 -14.33
CA ARG A 68 5.08 -21.68 -13.92
C ARG A 68 4.10 -21.23 -12.85
N PRO A 69 3.02 -20.52 -13.23
CA PRO A 69 2.06 -19.93 -12.28
C PRO A 69 1.35 -20.97 -11.41
N GLU A 70 1.16 -22.22 -11.90
CA GLU A 70 0.58 -23.33 -11.15
C GLU A 70 1.40 -23.75 -9.92
N ARG A 71 2.67 -23.32 -9.86
CA ARG A 71 3.59 -23.59 -8.74
C ARG A 71 3.85 -22.38 -7.86
N ALA A 72 3.14 -21.27 -8.09
CA ALA A 72 3.36 -20.01 -7.35
C ALA A 72 3.24 -20.17 -5.83
N TRP A 73 2.37 -21.06 -5.34
CA TRP A 73 2.20 -21.36 -3.92
C TRP A 73 3.50 -21.84 -3.24
N ARG A 74 4.43 -22.45 -4.00
CA ARG A 74 5.73 -22.89 -3.47
C ARG A 74 6.62 -21.70 -3.05
N SER A 75 6.38 -20.51 -3.61
CA SER A 75 7.14 -19.31 -3.23
C SER A 75 6.91 -18.92 -1.76
N ALA A 76 5.79 -19.33 -1.14
CA ALA A 76 5.50 -19.08 0.27
C ALA A 76 6.35 -19.93 1.24
N THR A 77 6.95 -21.05 0.79
CA THR A 77 7.61 -22.02 1.69
C THR A 77 8.87 -21.50 2.37
N GLN A 78 9.54 -20.51 1.78
CA GLN A 78 10.81 -19.96 2.30
C GLN A 78 10.62 -18.63 3.08
N TRP A 79 9.50 -18.49 3.79
CA TRP A 79 9.12 -17.23 4.45
C TRP A 79 10.14 -16.71 5.50
N ARG A 80 10.94 -17.59 6.08
CA ARG A 80 11.97 -17.21 7.06
C ARG A 80 13.16 -16.49 6.44
N THR A 81 13.50 -16.79 5.20
CA THR A 81 14.72 -16.32 4.54
C THR A 81 14.48 -15.44 3.31
N SER A 82 13.31 -15.55 2.65
CA SER A 82 13.00 -14.85 1.41
C SER A 82 11.97 -13.73 1.60
N TRP A 83 12.30 -12.53 1.15
CA TRP A 83 11.38 -11.39 1.15
C TRP A 83 10.22 -11.60 0.18
N LEU A 84 10.47 -12.24 -0.98
CA LEU A 84 9.41 -12.64 -1.92
C LEU A 84 8.40 -13.59 -1.27
N SER A 85 8.86 -14.56 -0.48
CA SER A 85 7.96 -15.48 0.23
C SER A 85 7.07 -14.75 1.24
N ARG A 86 7.60 -13.74 1.91
CA ARG A 86 6.83 -12.89 2.84
C ARG A 86 5.79 -12.06 2.09
N GLU A 87 6.17 -11.46 0.96
CA GLU A 87 5.23 -10.72 0.10
C GLU A 87 4.05 -11.59 -0.34
N VAL A 88 4.32 -12.82 -0.81
CA VAL A 88 3.29 -13.78 -1.25
C VAL A 88 2.32 -14.17 -0.12
N ILE A 89 2.74 -14.10 1.14
CA ILE A 89 1.88 -14.35 2.31
C ILE A 89 1.13 -13.08 2.71
N VAL A 90 1.84 -11.94 2.80
CA VAL A 90 1.27 -10.69 3.30
C VAL A 90 0.26 -10.09 2.33
N LEU A 91 0.48 -10.22 1.01
CA LEU A 91 -0.44 -9.67 0.01
C LEU A 91 -1.86 -10.26 0.11
N PRO A 92 -2.07 -11.59 0.13
CA PRO A 92 -3.41 -12.15 0.33
C PRO A 92 -4.02 -11.81 1.68
N ALA A 93 -3.22 -11.75 2.74
CA ALA A 93 -3.68 -11.34 4.07
C ALA A 93 -4.18 -9.88 4.06
N PHE A 94 -3.44 -8.98 3.43
CA PHE A 94 -3.86 -7.60 3.21
C PHE A 94 -5.13 -7.51 2.37
N MET A 95 -5.18 -8.21 1.24
CA MET A 95 -6.37 -8.26 0.38
C MET A 95 -7.60 -8.75 1.14
N GLY A 96 -7.46 -9.81 1.93
CA GLY A 96 -8.55 -10.36 2.75
C GLY A 96 -9.06 -9.36 3.78
N THR A 97 -8.17 -8.64 4.47
CA THR A 97 -8.56 -7.62 5.45
C THR A 97 -9.20 -6.40 4.81
N VAL A 98 -8.70 -5.92 3.66
CA VAL A 98 -9.33 -4.83 2.88
C VAL A 98 -10.73 -5.24 2.40
N PHE A 99 -10.87 -6.47 1.91
CA PHE A 99 -12.17 -7.00 1.47
C PHE A 99 -13.17 -7.05 2.64
N LEU A 100 -12.77 -7.63 3.77
CA LEU A 100 -13.63 -7.72 4.96
C LEU A 100 -13.99 -6.33 5.51
N TYR A 101 -13.04 -5.40 5.55
CA TYR A 101 -13.29 -4.02 5.94
C TYR A 101 -14.33 -3.33 5.01
N GLY A 102 -14.17 -3.47 3.69
CA GLY A 102 -15.15 -2.94 2.73
C GLY A 102 -16.53 -3.59 2.88
N MET A 103 -16.58 -4.90 3.14
CA MET A 103 -17.83 -5.64 3.35
C MET A 103 -18.57 -5.22 4.62
N THR A 104 -17.85 -4.92 5.72
CA THR A 104 -18.49 -4.41 6.94
C THR A 104 -19.20 -3.09 6.70
N HIS A 105 -18.58 -2.17 5.95
CA HIS A 105 -19.22 -0.92 5.56
C HIS A 105 -20.37 -1.13 4.55
N TRP A 106 -20.20 -2.05 3.58
CA TRP A 106 -21.25 -2.35 2.62
C TRP A 106 -22.52 -2.90 3.26
N LEU A 107 -22.36 -3.76 4.28
CA LEU A 107 -23.45 -4.39 5.00
C LEU A 107 -24.00 -3.53 6.15
N GLY A 108 -23.33 -2.44 6.51
CA GLY A 108 -23.67 -1.65 7.71
C GLY A 108 -23.49 -2.44 9.02
N PHE A 109 -22.70 -3.52 9.02
CA PHE A 109 -22.50 -4.39 10.18
C PHE A 109 -21.18 -4.05 10.88
N ASN A 110 -21.25 -3.20 11.90
CA ASN A 110 -20.07 -2.72 12.62
C ASN A 110 -20.25 -2.79 14.15
N PRO A 111 -20.24 -4.01 14.75
CA PRO A 111 -20.40 -4.18 16.18
C PRO A 111 -19.26 -3.50 16.95
N VAL A 112 -19.63 -2.84 18.06
CA VAL A 112 -18.68 -2.22 19.00
C VAL A 112 -18.34 -3.25 20.08
N PHE A 113 -17.06 -3.55 20.26
CA PHE A 113 -16.55 -4.52 21.25
C PHE A 113 -16.14 -3.85 22.55
N ALA A 114 -15.58 -2.63 22.48
CA ALA A 114 -15.07 -1.88 23.63
C ALA A 114 -14.96 -0.38 23.28
N GLN A 115 -14.63 0.42 24.28
CA GLN A 115 -14.27 1.83 24.09
C GLN A 115 -12.91 2.12 24.71
N LEU A 116 -12.12 2.95 24.03
CA LEU A 116 -10.87 3.47 24.59
C LEU A 116 -11.15 4.47 25.71
N PRO A 117 -10.17 4.74 26.60
CA PRO A 117 -10.29 5.80 27.61
C PRO A 117 -10.56 7.19 26.99
N SER A 118 -10.20 7.41 25.74
CA SER A 118 -10.51 8.61 24.94
C SER A 118 -11.97 8.69 24.49
N GLY A 119 -12.78 7.66 24.70
CA GLY A 119 -14.15 7.54 24.19
C GLY A 119 -14.26 6.97 22.78
N ALA A 120 -13.17 6.80 22.07
CA ALA A 120 -13.18 6.23 20.72
C ALA A 120 -13.63 4.76 20.74
N PRO A 121 -14.59 4.35 19.87
CA PRO A 121 -15.10 2.98 19.84
C PRO A 121 -14.07 2.03 19.22
N ILE A 122 -13.91 0.85 19.82
CA ILE A 122 -13.23 -0.29 19.22
C ILE A 122 -14.29 -1.15 18.58
N ASN A 123 -14.58 -0.90 17.31
CA ASN A 123 -15.54 -1.61 16.50
C ASN A 123 -14.85 -2.55 15.51
N LEU A 124 -15.62 -3.33 14.76
CA LEU A 124 -15.09 -4.30 13.81
C LEU A 124 -14.24 -3.63 12.71
N THR A 125 -14.66 -2.46 12.21
CA THR A 125 -13.91 -1.71 11.19
C THR A 125 -12.59 -1.18 11.73
N ALA A 126 -12.55 -0.70 12.99
CA ALA A 126 -11.30 -0.28 13.63
C ALA A 126 -10.30 -1.44 13.77
N VAL A 127 -10.77 -2.63 14.12
CA VAL A 127 -9.92 -3.84 14.23
C VAL A 127 -9.39 -4.27 12.85
N LEU A 128 -10.30 -4.43 11.87
CA LEU A 128 -9.91 -4.83 10.51
C LEU A 128 -9.04 -3.78 9.85
N GLY A 129 -9.37 -2.49 10.03
CA GLY A 129 -8.59 -1.38 9.49
C GLY A 129 -7.19 -1.30 10.07
N SER A 130 -7.04 -1.47 11.40
CA SER A 130 -5.73 -1.52 12.05
C SER A 130 -4.89 -2.70 11.58
N LEU A 131 -5.50 -3.88 11.43
CA LEU A 131 -4.84 -5.06 10.93
C LEU A 131 -4.39 -4.87 9.47
N ALA A 132 -5.27 -4.33 8.63
CA ALA A 132 -4.94 -4.00 7.24
C ALA A 132 -3.85 -2.92 7.15
N TRP A 133 -3.84 -1.93 8.05
CA TRP A 133 -2.77 -0.92 8.16
C TRP A 133 -1.41 -1.57 8.41
N VAL A 134 -1.34 -2.52 9.36
CA VAL A 134 -0.11 -3.28 9.63
C VAL A 134 0.32 -4.08 8.40
N PHE A 135 -0.61 -4.77 7.74
CA PHE A 135 -0.30 -5.53 6.52
C PHE A 135 0.10 -4.63 5.35
N ALA A 136 -0.47 -3.44 5.20
CA ALA A 136 -0.08 -2.49 4.17
C ALA A 136 1.41 -2.10 4.32
N PHE A 137 1.84 -1.72 5.53
CA PHE A 137 3.25 -1.38 5.76
C PHE A 137 4.17 -2.60 5.66
N ALA A 138 3.75 -3.76 6.17
CA ALA A 138 4.50 -5.00 6.00
C ALA A 138 4.69 -5.33 4.51
N LEU A 139 3.67 -5.13 3.67
CA LEU A 139 3.73 -5.37 2.24
C LEU A 139 4.68 -4.38 1.54
N TYR A 140 4.61 -3.07 1.84
CA TYR A 140 5.57 -2.09 1.32
C TYR A 140 7.01 -2.47 1.65
N ILE A 141 7.26 -2.91 2.90
CA ILE A 141 8.59 -3.34 3.33
C ILE A 141 9.02 -4.60 2.57
N CYS A 142 8.15 -5.61 2.45
CA CYS A 142 8.47 -6.85 1.73
C CYS A 142 8.83 -6.55 0.27
N THR A 143 7.97 -5.80 -0.45
CA THR A 143 8.20 -5.43 -1.85
C THR A 143 9.48 -4.61 -2.02
N GLY A 144 9.71 -3.60 -1.18
CA GLY A 144 10.93 -2.80 -1.22
C GLY A 144 12.19 -3.63 -0.92
N MET A 145 12.11 -4.55 0.04
CA MET A 145 13.23 -5.39 0.44
C MET A 145 13.60 -6.46 -0.58
N ILE A 146 12.68 -6.91 -1.44
CA ILE A 146 13.03 -7.80 -2.58
C ILE A 146 14.15 -7.20 -3.41
N TYR A 147 14.13 -5.88 -3.59
CA TYR A 147 15.17 -5.15 -4.35
C TYR A 147 16.30 -4.66 -3.45
N ALA A 148 15.98 -4.13 -2.26
CA ALA A 148 16.96 -3.54 -1.36
C ALA A 148 17.91 -4.56 -0.72
N CYS A 149 17.61 -5.87 -0.73
CA CYS A 149 18.50 -6.90 -0.23
C CYS A 149 19.58 -7.35 -1.25
N LEU A 150 19.48 -6.94 -2.51
CA LEU A 150 20.36 -7.37 -3.60
C LEU A 150 21.69 -6.59 -3.57
N ARG A 151 22.66 -7.09 -2.81
CA ARG A 151 23.97 -6.44 -2.60
C ARG A 151 24.77 -6.19 -3.88
N PHE A 152 24.55 -6.99 -4.92
CA PHE A 152 25.25 -6.85 -6.22
C PHE A 152 24.66 -5.74 -7.08
N LEU A 153 23.39 -5.35 -6.87
CA LEU A 153 22.73 -4.21 -7.52
C LEU A 153 22.81 -2.98 -6.62
N ARG A 154 23.95 -2.29 -6.67
CA ARG A 154 24.24 -1.14 -5.79
C ARG A 154 23.21 -0.03 -5.87
N GLU A 155 22.57 0.15 -7.01
CA GLU A 155 21.53 1.14 -7.25
C GLU A 155 20.29 0.89 -6.37
N TRP A 156 20.00 -0.37 -6.10
CA TRP A 156 18.83 -0.80 -5.30
C TRP A 156 19.18 -1.13 -3.86
N TYR A 157 20.45 -1.50 -3.60
CA TYR A 157 20.91 -1.82 -2.24
C TYR A 157 21.06 -0.55 -1.40
N THR A 158 19.90 -0.04 -0.95
CA THR A 158 19.80 1.16 -0.11
C THR A 158 18.45 1.20 0.60
N PRO A 159 18.37 1.75 1.83
CA PRO A 159 17.10 1.98 2.52
C PRO A 159 16.14 2.89 1.74
N LEU A 160 16.66 3.79 0.91
CA LEU A 160 15.87 4.67 0.05
C LEU A 160 14.93 3.88 -0.87
N THR A 161 15.27 2.65 -1.25
CA THR A 161 14.41 1.79 -2.06
C THR A 161 13.10 1.51 -1.33
N VAL A 162 13.15 1.06 -0.08
CA VAL A 162 11.95 0.81 0.73
C VAL A 162 11.17 2.09 0.99
N ILE A 163 11.86 3.18 1.36
CA ILE A 163 11.24 4.49 1.61
C ILE A 163 10.48 4.98 0.38
N ASN A 164 11.07 4.86 -0.81
CA ASN A 164 10.41 5.26 -2.05
C ASN A 164 9.18 4.41 -2.38
N TYR A 165 9.17 3.11 -2.08
CA TYR A 165 7.96 2.28 -2.24
C TYR A 165 6.82 2.80 -1.36
N ILE A 166 7.10 3.11 -0.09
CA ILE A 166 6.10 3.66 0.83
C ILE A 166 5.59 5.03 0.34
N LEU A 167 6.51 5.94 0.01
CA LEU A 167 6.15 7.30 -0.37
C LEU A 167 5.41 7.36 -1.71
N LEU A 168 5.89 6.66 -2.74
CA LEU A 168 5.27 6.72 -4.07
C LEU A 168 3.93 5.99 -4.10
N GLY A 169 3.82 4.83 -3.43
CA GLY A 169 2.55 4.12 -3.28
C GLY A 169 1.56 4.92 -2.43
N GLY A 170 2.01 5.49 -1.31
CA GLY A 170 1.20 6.39 -0.49
C GLY A 170 0.72 7.62 -1.27
N ALA A 171 1.61 8.32 -1.99
CA ALA A 171 1.26 9.47 -2.82
C ALA A 171 0.16 9.14 -3.84
N SER A 172 0.32 8.02 -4.57
CA SER A 172 -0.66 7.56 -5.55
C SER A 172 -2.01 7.27 -4.90
N GLY A 173 -2.01 6.55 -3.76
CA GLY A 173 -3.22 6.16 -3.08
C GLY A 173 -3.95 7.32 -2.40
N PHE A 174 -3.24 8.23 -1.74
CA PHE A 174 -3.86 9.43 -1.16
C PHE A 174 -4.41 10.39 -2.23
N SER A 175 -3.76 10.47 -3.41
CA SER A 175 -4.29 11.21 -4.56
C SER A 175 -5.61 10.59 -5.07
N LEU A 176 -5.67 9.25 -5.17
CA LEU A 176 -6.91 8.54 -5.49
C LEU A 176 -7.98 8.74 -4.42
N GLY A 177 -7.59 8.71 -3.14
CA GLY A 177 -8.48 8.99 -2.00
C GLY A 177 -9.05 10.39 -2.05
N ALA A 178 -8.24 11.40 -2.37
CA ALA A 178 -8.70 12.78 -2.55
C ALA A 178 -9.67 12.90 -3.74
N ALA A 179 -9.39 12.23 -4.86
CA ALA A 179 -10.28 12.20 -6.01
C ALA A 179 -11.63 11.53 -5.69
N LEU A 180 -11.61 10.42 -4.96
CA LEU A 180 -12.83 9.75 -4.49
C LEU A 180 -13.62 10.65 -3.52
N ALA A 181 -12.92 11.28 -2.58
CA ALA A 181 -13.54 12.17 -1.60
C ALA A 181 -14.17 13.39 -2.24
N ALA A 182 -13.61 13.92 -3.34
CA ALA A 182 -14.21 15.03 -4.08
C ALA A 182 -15.64 14.73 -4.57
N VAL A 183 -15.97 13.44 -4.75
CA VAL A 183 -17.29 13.00 -5.23
C VAL A 183 -18.19 12.52 -4.08
N LEU A 184 -17.64 11.72 -3.15
CA LEU A 184 -18.44 11.01 -2.14
C LEU A 184 -18.35 11.60 -0.73
N ALA A 185 -17.32 12.39 -0.44
CA ALA A 185 -17.03 12.93 0.89
C ALA A 185 -16.29 14.28 0.81
N PRO A 186 -16.90 15.34 0.22
CA PRO A 186 -16.20 16.60 -0.06
C PRO A 186 -15.56 17.25 1.16
N ASP A 187 -16.12 17.04 2.35
CA ASP A 187 -15.64 17.62 3.61
C ASP A 187 -14.22 17.13 3.99
N VAL A 188 -13.83 15.92 3.60
CA VAL A 188 -12.51 15.35 3.91
C VAL A 188 -11.53 15.42 2.74
N MET A 189 -11.99 15.86 1.56
CA MET A 189 -11.14 16.01 0.38
C MET A 189 -9.93 16.93 0.63
N PRO A 190 -10.04 18.11 1.29
CA PRO A 190 -8.89 18.98 1.51
C PRO A 190 -7.82 18.31 2.39
N LEU A 191 -8.22 17.51 3.38
CA LEU A 191 -7.29 16.75 4.21
C LEU A 191 -6.51 15.72 3.38
N LEU A 192 -7.22 14.91 2.58
CA LEU A 192 -6.60 13.88 1.76
C LEU A 192 -5.71 14.48 0.67
N ALA A 193 -6.13 15.60 0.07
CA ALA A 193 -5.30 16.34 -0.88
C ALA A 193 -4.04 16.92 -0.21
N GLY A 194 -4.16 17.44 1.00
CA GLY A 194 -3.02 17.92 1.80
C GLY A 194 -2.01 16.80 2.05
N TRP A 195 -2.47 15.63 2.52
CA TRP A 195 -1.60 14.46 2.69
C TRP A 195 -0.99 13.99 1.36
N ALA A 196 -1.77 13.96 0.28
CA ALA A 196 -1.26 13.59 -1.04
C ALA A 196 -0.12 14.51 -1.48
N LEU A 197 -0.25 15.83 -1.30
CA LEU A 197 0.79 16.81 -1.61
C LEU A 197 2.04 16.60 -0.77
N ILE A 198 1.90 16.44 0.55
CA ILE A 198 3.03 16.22 1.46
C ILE A 198 3.79 14.94 1.09
N ILE A 199 3.08 13.82 0.91
CA ILE A 199 3.69 12.54 0.60
C ILE A 199 4.33 12.57 -0.79
N THR A 200 3.70 13.23 -1.78
CA THR A 200 4.27 13.41 -3.12
C THR A 200 5.56 14.22 -3.06
N PHE A 201 5.58 15.31 -2.30
CA PHE A 201 6.79 16.12 -2.11
C PHE A 201 7.92 15.30 -1.47
N LEU A 202 7.62 14.54 -0.41
CA LEU A 202 8.59 13.66 0.23
C LEU A 202 9.07 12.55 -0.73
N GLY A 203 8.17 12.01 -1.56
CA GLY A 203 8.49 11.05 -2.61
C GLY A 203 9.42 11.64 -3.68
N LEU A 204 9.19 12.89 -4.08
CA LEU A 204 10.08 13.61 -4.99
C LEU A 204 11.48 13.77 -4.38
N VAL A 205 11.57 14.18 -3.12
CA VAL A 205 12.85 14.29 -2.40
C VAL A 205 13.56 12.94 -2.31
N GLY A 206 12.85 11.88 -1.89
CA GLY A 206 13.42 10.53 -1.77
C GLY A 206 13.90 9.98 -3.13
N ARG A 207 13.11 10.21 -4.20
CA ARG A 207 13.50 9.80 -5.55
C ARG A 207 14.70 10.58 -6.05
N SER A 208 14.74 11.89 -5.85
CA SER A 208 15.87 12.75 -6.22
C SER A 208 17.13 12.34 -5.47
N ALA A 209 17.06 12.09 -4.18
CA ALA A 209 18.17 11.58 -3.38
C ALA A 209 18.71 10.25 -3.93
N THR A 210 17.82 9.34 -4.36
CA THR A 210 18.22 8.08 -4.99
C THR A 210 18.95 8.31 -6.30
N LEU A 211 18.45 9.21 -7.16
CA LEU A 211 19.08 9.52 -8.44
C LEU A 211 20.48 10.15 -8.26
N VAL A 212 20.61 11.14 -7.35
CA VAL A 212 21.90 11.78 -7.02
C VAL A 212 22.89 10.76 -6.46
N ARG A 213 22.43 9.88 -5.55
CA ARG A 213 23.25 8.78 -5.03
C ARG A 213 23.72 7.86 -6.15
N ASN A 214 22.82 7.43 -7.01
CA ASN A 214 23.12 6.46 -8.08
C ASN A 214 24.08 7.05 -9.13
N ALA A 215 23.97 8.34 -9.44
CA ALA A 215 24.90 9.04 -10.32
C ALA A 215 26.37 9.06 -9.79
N ARG A 216 26.55 8.90 -8.47
CA ARG A 216 27.88 8.85 -7.83
C ARG A 216 28.44 7.44 -7.70
N LEU A 217 27.68 6.40 -8.07
CA LEU A 217 28.15 5.01 -8.00
C LEU A 217 29.15 4.74 -9.14
N LYS A 218 30.35 4.29 -8.77
CA LYS A 218 31.32 3.80 -9.76
C LYS A 218 30.92 2.39 -10.20
N PRO A 219 30.87 2.10 -11.52
CA PRO A 219 30.62 0.75 -12.02
C PRO A 219 31.71 -0.21 -11.48
N LYS A 220 31.33 -1.41 -11.08
CA LYS A 220 32.27 -2.43 -10.59
C LYS A 220 33.07 -3.09 -11.71
N SER A 221 32.56 -3.08 -12.93
CA SER A 221 33.23 -3.55 -14.13
C SER A 221 32.86 -2.64 -15.30
N THR A 222 33.83 -2.20 -16.01
CA THR A 222 33.68 -1.70 -17.38
C THR A 222 33.85 -2.92 -18.28
N LEU A 223 32.82 -3.28 -19.04
CA LEU A 223 33.00 -4.14 -20.20
C LEU A 223 33.79 -3.31 -21.20
N GLN A 224 35.10 -3.52 -21.27
CA GLN A 224 35.92 -3.12 -22.39
C GLN A 224 35.80 -4.19 -23.46
#